data_726087fe09c0f61cbb485b11d4b40640
#
_entry.id   726087fe09c0f61cbb485b11d4b40640
#
_cell.length_a   1.000
_cell.length_b   1.000
_cell.length_c   1.000
_cell.angle_alpha   90.00
_cell.angle_beta   90.00
_cell.angle_gamma   90.00
#
_symmetry.space_group_name_H-M   'P 1'
#
loop_
_entity.id
_entity.type
_entity.pdbx_description
1 polymer ?
#
loop_
_entity_poly.entity_id
_entity_poly.type
_entity_poly.pdbx_seq_one_letter_code
_entity_poly.pdbx_strand_id
1 'polypeptide(L)' 'MSKILKIGDKVWWRGGFGSEPAKLAVVEGIEITGGYKYGDPVDEVPWSEVYDRNVTVDLDSEHWAYADQISRYLQD' A
#
# COMPACT_ATOMS: atom_id res chain seq x y z
N MET A 1 -17.73 -2.42 -0.89
CA MET A 1 -16.51 -2.00 -1.61
C MET A 1 -15.76 -0.98 -0.80
N SER A 2 -14.54 -1.26 -0.47
CA SER A 2 -13.76 -0.30 0.30
C SER A 2 -13.02 0.65 -0.64
N LYS A 3 -13.24 1.94 -0.44
CA LYS A 3 -12.50 2.97 -1.17
C LYS A 3 -11.35 3.53 -0.34
N ILE A 4 -11.10 2.91 0.81
CA ILE A 4 -10.09 3.34 1.76
C ILE A 4 -9.14 2.18 2.00
N LEU A 5 -7.86 2.46 1.92
CA LEU A 5 -6.82 1.51 2.30
C LEU A 5 -6.63 1.58 3.80
N LYS A 6 -6.72 0.44 4.48
CA LYS A 6 -6.60 0.36 5.95
C LYS A 6 -5.58 -0.69 6.36
N ILE A 7 -5.02 -0.52 7.53
CA ILE A 7 -4.19 -1.56 8.15
C ILE A 7 -5.05 -2.81 8.32
N GLY A 8 -4.51 -3.95 7.92
CA GLY A 8 -5.22 -5.23 7.94
C GLY A 8 -5.86 -5.61 6.63
N ASP A 9 -5.90 -4.70 5.67
CA ASP A 9 -6.48 -4.97 4.36
C ASP A 9 -5.54 -5.84 3.52
N LYS A 10 -6.13 -6.65 2.66
CA LYS A 10 -5.37 -7.38 1.66
C LYS A 10 -5.19 -6.51 0.43
N VAL A 11 -4.01 -6.58 -0.15
CA VAL A 11 -3.72 -5.87 -1.39
C VAL A 11 -2.94 -6.80 -2.31
N TRP A 12 -2.99 -6.52 -3.60
CA TRP A 12 -2.08 -7.14 -4.55
C TRP A 12 -0.77 -6.36 -4.54
N TRP A 13 0.33 -7.08 -4.41
CA TRP A 13 1.66 -6.51 -4.40
C TRP A 13 2.48 -7.12 -5.51
N ARG A 14 3.11 -6.27 -6.30
CA ARG A 14 4.00 -6.70 -7.37
C ARG A 14 5.38 -6.12 -7.11
N GLY A 15 6.33 -6.98 -6.70
CA GLY A 15 7.71 -6.59 -6.47
C GLY A 15 8.53 -6.70 -7.73
N GLY A 16 9.86 -6.54 -7.58
CA GLY A 16 10.79 -6.74 -8.67
C GLY A 16 10.61 -5.79 -9.85
N PHE A 17 10.18 -4.55 -9.58
CA PHE A 17 9.91 -3.56 -10.62
C PHE A 17 8.86 -4.04 -11.63
N GLY A 18 7.90 -4.81 -11.15
CA GLY A 18 6.83 -5.32 -12.00
C GLY A 18 7.20 -6.56 -12.79
N SER A 19 8.39 -7.11 -12.59
CA SER A 19 8.81 -8.32 -13.30
C SER A 19 8.26 -9.60 -12.69
N GLU A 20 7.74 -9.53 -11.46
CA GLU A 20 7.19 -10.68 -10.77
C GLU A 20 5.67 -10.65 -10.80
N PRO A 21 5.01 -11.82 -10.75
CA PRO A 21 3.56 -11.83 -10.67
C PRO A 21 3.07 -11.21 -9.36
N ALA A 22 1.91 -10.61 -9.41
CA ALA A 22 1.30 -10.02 -8.22
C ALA A 22 0.98 -11.09 -7.19
N LYS A 23 1.18 -10.76 -5.93
CA LYS A 23 0.90 -11.64 -4.80
C LYS A 23 -0.03 -10.93 -3.83
N LEU A 24 -0.83 -11.70 -3.11
CA LEU A 24 -1.62 -11.14 -2.03
C LEU A 24 -0.74 -10.86 -0.83
N ALA A 25 -0.93 -9.71 -0.23
CA ALA A 25 -0.24 -9.33 0.99
C ALA A 25 -1.21 -8.60 1.90
N VAL A 26 -0.90 -8.59 3.19
CA VAL A 26 -1.71 -7.89 4.19
C VAL A 26 -0.94 -6.65 4.63
N VAL A 27 -1.62 -5.52 4.67
CA VAL A 27 -1.02 -4.25 5.07
C VAL A 27 -0.90 -4.21 6.58
N GLU A 28 0.32 -3.99 7.07
CA GLU A 28 0.58 -3.89 8.49
C GLU A 28 0.88 -2.46 8.94
N GLY A 29 1.21 -1.61 8.02
CA GLY A 29 1.44 -0.20 8.31
C GLY A 29 1.31 0.63 7.07
N ILE A 30 0.94 1.89 7.24
CA ILE A 30 0.76 2.83 6.15
C ILE A 30 1.46 4.13 6.53
N GLU A 31 2.25 4.67 5.62
CA GLU A 31 2.95 5.93 5.85
C GLU A 31 2.76 6.85 4.66
N ILE A 32 2.56 8.12 4.94
CA ILE A 32 2.48 9.14 3.89
C ILE A 32 3.82 9.86 3.83
N THR A 33 4.51 9.73 2.69
CA THR A 33 5.87 10.23 2.55
C THR A 33 5.94 11.48 1.67
N GLY A 34 4.93 12.31 1.70
CA GLY A 34 4.76 13.42 0.76
C GLY A 34 5.78 14.54 0.78
N GLY A 35 7.07 14.26 0.89
CA GLY A 35 8.04 15.33 0.72
C GLY A 35 9.36 15.13 1.42
N TYR A 36 9.65 15.86 2.44
CA TYR A 36 11.00 16.02 2.98
C TYR A 36 11.33 15.17 4.18
N LYS A 37 10.34 14.54 4.77
CA LYS A 37 10.52 13.88 6.05
C LYS A 37 10.23 12.40 5.93
N TYR A 38 10.53 11.68 6.98
CA TYR A 38 10.04 10.32 7.14
C TYR A 38 8.52 10.34 7.04
N GLY A 39 7.97 9.24 6.57
CA GLY A 39 6.54 9.17 6.39
C GLY A 39 5.79 9.31 7.71
N ASP A 40 4.65 9.95 7.64
CA ASP A 40 3.76 10.02 8.79
C ASP A 40 2.91 8.76 8.83
N PRO A 41 2.94 8.00 9.94
CA PRO A 41 2.11 6.80 10.04
C PRO A 41 0.64 7.18 10.13
N VAL A 42 -0.18 6.44 9.39
CA VAL A 42 -1.63 6.63 9.41
C VAL A 42 -2.30 5.27 9.47
N ASP A 43 -3.53 5.22 9.97
CA ASP A 43 -4.29 3.99 10.05
C ASP A 43 -5.02 3.69 8.76
N GLU A 44 -5.32 4.69 7.99
CA GLU A 44 -6.04 4.53 6.73
C GLU A 44 -5.78 5.71 5.81
N VAL A 45 -5.99 5.48 4.52
CA VAL A 45 -5.85 6.53 3.51
C VAL A 45 -6.80 6.20 2.36
N PRO A 46 -7.50 7.20 1.80
CA PRO A 46 -8.34 6.95 0.63
C PRO A 46 -7.49 6.45 -0.56
N TRP A 47 -7.98 5.44 -1.25
CA TRP A 47 -7.27 4.92 -2.41
C TRP A 47 -7.03 5.98 -3.47
N SER A 48 -7.93 6.95 -3.59
CA SER A 48 -7.76 8.04 -4.54
C SER A 48 -6.56 8.93 -4.25
N GLU A 49 -6.05 8.88 -3.00
CA GLU A 49 -4.91 9.69 -2.59
C GLU A 49 -3.62 8.89 -2.44
N VAL A 50 -3.69 7.59 -2.60
CA VAL A 50 -2.53 6.73 -2.37
C VAL A 50 -1.35 7.13 -3.26
N TYR A 51 -1.61 7.40 -4.52
CA TYR A 51 -0.54 7.79 -5.45
C TYR A 51 -0.13 9.25 -5.26
N ASP A 52 -1.11 10.12 -5.03
CA ASP A 52 -0.86 11.55 -4.93
C ASP A 52 -0.04 11.91 -3.70
N ARG A 53 -0.19 11.15 -2.63
CA ARG A 53 0.50 11.42 -1.37
C ARG A 53 1.77 10.59 -1.19
N ASN A 54 2.17 9.85 -2.21
CA ASN A 54 3.36 8.99 -2.13
C ASN A 54 3.30 8.05 -0.92
N VAL A 55 2.20 7.34 -0.81
CA VAL A 55 2.00 6.42 0.31
C VAL A 55 2.92 5.22 0.15
N THR A 56 3.50 4.77 1.26
CA THR A 56 4.20 3.50 1.34
C THR A 56 3.48 2.62 2.35
N VAL A 57 3.56 1.32 2.18
CA VAL A 57 2.93 0.37 3.08
C VAL A 57 3.92 -0.66 3.53
N ASP A 58 3.76 -1.12 4.77
CA ASP A 58 4.48 -2.26 5.30
C ASP A 58 3.59 -3.48 5.15
N LEU A 59 4.17 -4.58 4.69
CA LEU A 59 3.44 -5.80 4.40
C LEU A 59 3.80 -6.90 5.40
N ASP A 60 2.94 -7.88 5.52
CA ASP A 60 3.06 -8.97 6.48
C ASP A 60 4.27 -9.87 6.26
N SER A 61 4.89 -9.79 5.11
CA SER A 61 6.07 -10.59 4.78
C SER A 61 7.39 -9.85 5.08
N GLU A 62 7.34 -8.83 5.92
CA GLU A 62 8.48 -7.97 6.27
C GLU A 62 8.98 -7.17 5.08
N HIS A 63 8.18 -7.07 4.05
CA HIS A 63 8.47 -6.21 2.91
C HIS A 63 7.71 -4.92 3.03
N TRP A 64 8.14 -3.93 2.28
CA TRP A 64 7.39 -2.69 2.13
C TRP A 64 7.23 -2.41 0.65
N ALA A 65 6.26 -1.58 0.32
CA ALA A 65 5.94 -1.31 -1.08
C ALA A 65 5.56 0.14 -1.26
N TYR A 66 5.89 0.65 -2.44
CA TYR A 66 5.43 1.97 -2.86
C TYR A 66 3.98 1.88 -3.36
N ALA A 67 3.35 3.03 -3.45
CA ALA A 67 1.97 3.11 -3.91
C ALA A 67 1.76 2.46 -5.28
N ASP A 68 2.73 2.60 -6.19
CA ASP A 68 2.61 2.05 -7.53
C ASP A 68 2.87 0.55 -7.61
N GLN A 69 3.28 -0.06 -6.51
CA GLN A 69 3.51 -1.51 -6.44
C GLN A 69 2.32 -2.28 -5.87
N ILE A 70 1.32 -1.58 -5.39
CA ILE A 70 0.15 -2.22 -4.80
C ILE A 70 -1.11 -1.86 -5.58
N SER A 71 -2.08 -2.78 -5.52
CA SER A 71 -3.39 -2.58 -6.13
C SER A 71 -4.45 -3.08 -5.17
N ARG A 72 -5.64 -2.51 -5.30
CA ARG A 72 -6.76 -2.93 -4.46
C ARG A 72 -7.09 -4.40 -4.71
N TYR A 73 -7.32 -5.11 -3.64
CA TYR A 73 -7.88 -6.45 -3.72
C TYR A 73 -9.39 -6.31 -3.77
N LEU A 74 -9.95 -6.64 -4.90
CA LEU A 74 -11.41 -6.59 -5.07
C LEU A 74 -11.97 -7.96 -4.77
N GLN A 75 -12.75 -8.01 -3.73
CA GLN A 75 -13.41 -9.24 -3.31
C GLN A 75 -14.88 -9.11 -3.70
N ASP A 76 -15.31 -10.01 -4.52
CA ASP A 76 -16.71 -10.04 -4.96
C ASP A 76 -17.63 -10.56 -3.89
#